data_985a9090124d63bdaba0617cc667ddd8
#
_entry.id   985a9090124d63bdaba0617cc667ddd8
#
_cell.length_a   1.000
_cell.length_b   1.000
_cell.length_c   1.000
_cell.angle_alpha   90.00
_cell.angle_beta   90.00
_cell.angle_gamma   90.00
#
_symmetry.space_group_name_H-M   'P 1'
#
loop_
_entity.id
_entity.type
_entity.pdbx_description
1 polymer ?
#
loop_
_entity_poly.entity_id
_entity_poly.type
_entity_poly.pdbx_seq_one_letter_code
_entity_poly.pdbx_strand_id
1 'polypeptide(L)'
;MIKSALQQARGKYCPKLPKALEGGVKAVFGAATQSVSDQEAIAKLFPNTYGLPKLTFEAANEAASGAPINGGVILSGGQAPGGHNVIAGIFDGLKKIHPDSRLYGFLMGPDGLVKHNYI
;
A
#
# COMPACT_ATOMS: atom_id res chain seq x y z
N MET A 1 13.73 6.89 29.85
CA MET A 1 14.47 7.34 28.64
C MET A 1 14.15 8.82 28.39
N ILE A 2 15.17 9.69 28.36
CA ILE A 2 14.96 11.14 28.13
C ILE A 2 14.73 11.33 26.62
N LYS A 3 13.57 11.86 26.25
CA LYS A 3 13.25 12.19 24.86
C LYS A 3 13.86 13.55 24.50
N SER A 4 14.56 13.64 23.37
CA SER A 4 15.05 14.92 22.85
C SER A 4 13.90 15.84 22.43
N ALA A 5 14.15 17.15 22.34
CA ALA A 5 13.15 18.12 21.87
C ALA A 5 12.63 17.78 20.47
N LEU A 6 13.50 17.26 19.58
CA LEU A 6 13.12 16.81 18.25
C LEU A 6 12.20 15.58 18.27
N GLN A 7 12.48 14.61 19.14
CA GLN A 7 11.62 13.44 19.31
C GLN A 7 10.24 13.82 19.87
N GLN A 8 10.20 14.79 20.79
CA GLN A 8 8.93 15.31 21.30
C GLN A 8 8.12 16.04 20.22
N ALA A 9 8.79 16.86 19.40
CA ALA A 9 8.14 17.56 18.28
C ALA A 9 7.60 16.58 17.23
N ARG A 10 8.38 15.55 16.87
CA ARG A 10 7.95 14.50 15.94
C ARG A 10 6.76 13.68 16.47
N GLY A 11 6.73 13.41 17.76
CA GLY A 11 5.61 12.69 18.38
C GLY A 11 4.29 13.48 18.39
N LYS A 12 4.35 14.80 18.17
CA LYS A 12 3.16 15.66 18.07
C LYS A 12 2.73 15.91 16.60
N TYR A 13 3.58 15.55 15.64
CA TYR A 13 3.25 15.74 14.23
C TYR A 13 2.13 14.79 13.80
N CYS A 14 1.07 15.38 13.29
CA CYS A 14 -0.03 14.65 12.69
C CYS A 14 -0.06 14.99 11.18
N PRO A 15 0.19 14.03 10.29
CA PRO A 15 0.17 14.28 8.86
C PRO A 15 -1.24 14.65 8.40
N LYS A 16 -1.33 15.61 7.48
CA LYS A 16 -2.58 15.93 6.81
C LYS A 16 -2.85 14.89 5.72
N LEU A 17 -3.95 14.20 5.81
CA LEU A 17 -4.40 13.30 4.78
C LEU A 17 -5.07 14.08 3.63
N PRO A 18 -4.92 13.64 2.38
CA PRO A 18 -5.79 14.10 1.30
C PRO A 18 -7.25 13.84 1.63
N LYS A 19 -8.15 14.75 1.24
CA LYS A 19 -9.59 14.62 1.54
C LYS A 19 -10.19 13.27 1.12
N ALA A 20 -9.73 12.72 0.01
CA ALA A 20 -10.13 11.39 -0.46
C ALA A 20 -9.76 10.24 0.49
N LEU A 21 -8.82 10.46 1.43
CA LEU A 21 -8.35 9.46 2.40
C LEU A 21 -8.79 9.76 3.85
N GLU A 22 -9.53 10.83 4.09
CA GLU A 22 -10.00 11.20 5.43
C GLU A 22 -11.12 10.30 5.96
N GLY A 23 -11.83 9.62 5.05
CA GLY A 23 -12.92 8.69 5.36
C GLY A 23 -12.76 7.35 4.67
N GLY A 24 -13.88 6.73 4.32
CA GLY A 24 -13.89 5.58 3.43
C GLY A 24 -13.41 5.95 2.04
N VAL A 25 -12.81 5.01 1.35
CA VAL A 25 -12.26 5.20 0.00
C VAL A 25 -12.85 4.13 -0.91
N LYS A 26 -13.33 4.53 -2.09
CA LYS A 26 -13.73 3.61 -3.15
C LYS A 26 -12.78 3.73 -4.34
N ALA A 27 -12.49 2.60 -4.95
CA ALA A 27 -11.74 2.56 -6.19
C ALA A 27 -12.65 2.89 -7.37
N VAL A 28 -12.18 3.76 -8.27
CA VAL A 28 -12.87 4.13 -9.49
C VAL A 28 -11.99 3.78 -10.68
N PHE A 29 -12.55 2.99 -11.59
CA PHE A 29 -11.88 2.57 -12.81
C PHE A 29 -12.15 3.59 -13.92
N GLY A 30 -11.10 4.15 -14.46
CA GLY A 30 -11.12 5.07 -15.58
C GLY A 30 -11.00 4.37 -16.93
N ALA A 31 -10.54 5.10 -17.94
CA ALA A 31 -10.28 4.54 -19.25
C ALA A 31 -9.11 3.54 -19.24
N ALA A 32 -9.13 2.60 -20.19
CA ALA A 32 -8.02 1.71 -20.44
C ALA A 32 -6.73 2.51 -20.74
N THR A 33 -5.62 2.01 -20.24
CA THR A 33 -4.32 2.62 -20.48
C THR A 33 -3.65 2.03 -21.72
N GLN A 34 -2.75 2.80 -22.32
CA GLN A 34 -1.95 2.37 -23.47
C GLN A 34 -0.50 2.81 -23.28
N SER A 35 0.43 2.05 -23.84
CA SER A 35 1.81 2.48 -23.97
C SER A 35 1.95 3.58 -25.02
N VAL A 36 2.99 4.40 -24.91
CA VAL A 36 3.28 5.48 -25.87
C VAL A 36 3.72 4.93 -27.22
N SER A 37 4.43 3.78 -27.22
CA SER A 37 4.92 3.10 -28.42
C SER A 37 4.80 1.58 -28.25
N ASP A 38 5.00 0.85 -29.32
CA ASP A 38 5.08 -0.61 -29.37
C ASP A 38 3.85 -1.34 -28.75
N GLN A 39 2.69 -0.74 -28.86
CA GLN A 39 1.46 -1.18 -28.20
C GLN A 39 1.14 -2.65 -28.49
N GLU A 40 1.17 -3.06 -29.75
CA GLU A 40 0.86 -4.43 -30.14
C GLU A 40 1.87 -5.45 -29.59
N ALA A 41 3.15 -5.10 -29.63
CA ALA A 41 4.22 -5.97 -29.12
C ALA A 41 4.11 -6.14 -27.59
N ILE A 42 3.87 -5.05 -26.87
CA ILE A 42 3.71 -5.07 -25.41
C ILE A 42 2.42 -5.83 -25.02
N ALA A 43 1.31 -5.59 -25.70
CA ALA A 43 0.06 -6.29 -25.46
C ALA A 43 0.21 -7.81 -25.67
N LYS A 44 0.97 -8.22 -26.67
CA LYS A 44 1.25 -9.64 -26.94
C LYS A 44 2.15 -10.28 -25.88
N LEU A 45 3.11 -9.53 -25.35
CA LEU A 45 3.99 -10.02 -24.27
C LEU A 45 3.32 -10.05 -22.90
N PHE A 46 2.40 -9.12 -22.65
CA PHE A 46 1.74 -8.93 -21.37
C PHE A 46 0.21 -8.93 -21.49
N PRO A 47 -0.41 -10.01 -22.00
CA PRO A 47 -1.83 -10.02 -22.34
C PRO A 47 -2.76 -9.83 -21.14
N ASN A 48 -2.31 -10.19 -19.94
CA ASN A 48 -3.11 -10.11 -18.73
C ASN A 48 -2.98 -8.78 -17.97
N THR A 49 -2.01 -7.95 -18.33
CA THR A 49 -1.69 -6.69 -17.61
C THR A 49 -1.69 -5.46 -18.50
N TYR A 50 -1.59 -5.64 -19.82
CA TYR A 50 -1.66 -4.53 -20.76
C TYR A 50 -3.09 -4.00 -20.88
N GLY A 51 -3.22 -2.68 -20.95
CA GLY A 51 -4.49 -2.03 -21.17
C GLY A 51 -5.42 -1.99 -19.96
N LEU A 52 -4.94 -2.36 -18.78
CA LEU A 52 -5.72 -2.21 -17.55
C LEU A 52 -6.14 -0.76 -17.34
N PRO A 53 -7.34 -0.52 -16.81
CA PRO A 53 -7.85 0.82 -16.60
C PRO A 53 -7.02 1.56 -15.54
N LYS A 54 -6.94 2.89 -15.70
CA LYS A 54 -6.38 3.75 -14.68
C LYS A 54 -7.25 3.64 -13.41
N LEU A 55 -6.61 3.30 -12.30
CA LEU A 55 -7.27 3.27 -11.00
C LEU A 55 -7.08 4.61 -10.29
N THR A 56 -8.19 5.19 -9.84
CA THR A 56 -8.21 6.37 -8.97
C THR A 56 -9.01 6.08 -7.71
N PHE A 57 -8.83 6.91 -6.70
CA PHE A 57 -9.55 6.77 -5.44
C PHE A 57 -10.39 8.01 -5.19
N GLU A 58 -11.64 7.80 -4.82
CA GLU A 58 -12.58 8.85 -4.42
C GLU A 58 -13.05 8.61 -2.98
N ALA A 59 -13.45 9.68 -2.31
CA ALA A 59 -14.05 9.56 -1.00
C ALA A 59 -15.35 8.73 -1.06
N ALA A 60 -15.53 7.84 -0.11
CA ALA A 60 -16.76 7.09 0.09
C ALA A 60 -17.39 7.48 1.41
N ASN A 61 -18.74 7.46 1.46
CA ASN A 61 -19.49 7.84 2.67
C ASN A 61 -19.46 6.75 3.76
N GLU A 62 -19.03 5.55 3.42
CA GLU A 62 -18.99 4.42 4.34
C GLU A 62 -17.53 4.03 4.63
N ALA A 63 -17.21 3.85 5.90
CA ALA A 63 -15.96 3.21 6.28
C ALA A 63 -15.97 1.76 5.75
N ALA A 64 -14.88 1.34 5.16
CA ALA A 64 -14.73 -0.05 4.75
C ALA A 64 -14.77 -0.94 6.02
N SER A 65 -15.95 -1.46 6.35
CA SER A 65 -16.09 -2.59 7.26
C SER A 65 -16.16 -3.85 6.40
N GLY A 66 -15.20 -4.71 6.50
CA GLY A 66 -15.11 -5.87 5.63
C GLY A 66 -14.65 -7.11 6.36
N ALA A 67 -14.57 -8.21 5.65
CA ALA A 67 -13.92 -9.42 6.12
C ALA A 67 -12.44 -9.15 6.43
N PRO A 68 -11.79 -9.97 7.30
CA PRO A 68 -10.35 -9.88 7.54
C PRO A 68 -9.55 -9.94 6.23
N ILE A 69 -8.56 -9.07 6.11
CA ILE A 69 -7.68 -9.00 4.94
C ILE A 69 -6.28 -9.46 5.36
N ASN A 70 -5.69 -10.33 4.55
CA ASN A 70 -4.29 -10.70 4.66
C ASN A 70 -3.47 -9.88 3.66
N GLY A 71 -2.60 -9.03 4.17
CA GLY A 71 -1.66 -8.23 3.39
C GLY A 71 -0.25 -8.80 3.46
N GLY A 72 0.54 -8.59 2.42
CA GLY A 72 1.97 -8.90 2.40
C GLY A 72 2.79 -7.67 2.08
N VAL A 73 3.94 -7.49 2.74
CA VAL A 73 4.87 -6.41 2.44
C VAL A 73 6.25 -6.97 2.10
N ILE A 74 6.81 -6.50 1.00
CA ILE A 74 8.15 -6.81 0.55
C ILE A 74 8.91 -5.50 0.42
N LEU A 75 10.03 -5.39 1.13
CA LEU A 75 10.99 -4.30 0.94
C LEU A 75 12.11 -4.81 0.03
N SER A 76 12.25 -4.20 -1.13
CA SER A 76 13.26 -4.57 -2.13
C SER A 76 14.17 -3.40 -2.44
N GLY A 77 15.46 -3.69 -2.67
CA GLY A 77 16.48 -2.69 -2.95
C GLY A 77 17.26 -2.24 -1.70
N GLY A 78 17.93 -1.10 -1.80
CA GLY A 78 18.70 -0.51 -0.70
C GLY A 78 17.81 0.12 0.37
N GLN A 79 18.43 0.55 1.45
CA GLN A 79 17.72 1.25 2.52
C GLN A 79 17.10 2.57 2.00
N ALA A 80 15.80 2.72 2.20
CA ALA A 80 15.08 3.96 1.96
C ALA A 80 14.48 4.50 3.26
N PRO A 81 14.54 5.82 3.49
CA PRO A 81 13.88 6.43 4.65
C PRO A 81 12.38 6.18 4.62
N GLY A 82 11.81 5.82 5.75
CA GLY A 82 10.35 5.72 5.91
C GLY A 82 9.74 4.34 5.67
N GLY A 83 10.51 3.32 5.28
CA GLY A 83 9.97 1.97 5.07
C GLY A 83 9.20 1.43 6.28
N HIS A 84 9.72 1.61 7.48
CA HIS A 84 9.04 1.22 8.71
C HIS A 84 7.74 2.00 8.97
N ASN A 85 7.65 3.26 8.56
CA ASN A 85 6.42 4.04 8.65
C ASN A 85 5.35 3.52 7.67
N VAL A 86 5.75 3.07 6.48
CA VAL A 86 4.85 2.43 5.52
C VAL A 86 4.30 1.13 6.09
N ILE A 87 5.16 0.29 6.67
CA ILE A 87 4.75 -0.97 7.32
C ILE A 87 3.76 -0.68 8.45
N ALA A 88 4.07 0.26 9.34
CA ALA A 88 3.20 0.63 10.45
C ALA A 88 1.85 1.16 9.93
N GLY A 89 1.86 2.02 8.93
CA GLY A 89 0.64 2.57 8.33
C GLY A 89 -0.25 1.50 7.68
N ILE A 90 0.35 0.53 6.98
CA ILE A 90 -0.39 -0.59 6.40
C ILE A 90 -0.98 -1.46 7.52
N PHE A 91 -0.20 -1.78 8.55
CA PHE A 91 -0.65 -2.57 9.69
C PHE A 91 -1.85 -1.90 10.39
N ASP A 92 -1.71 -0.62 10.73
CA ASP A 92 -2.77 0.15 11.39
C ASP A 92 -4.02 0.23 10.50
N GLY A 93 -3.85 0.44 9.20
CA GLY A 93 -4.94 0.44 8.22
C GLY A 93 -5.68 -0.89 8.15
N LEU A 94 -4.96 -2.00 8.08
CA LEU A 94 -5.55 -3.35 8.08
C LEU A 94 -6.32 -3.64 9.37
N LYS A 95 -5.74 -3.30 10.53
CA LYS A 95 -6.40 -3.47 11.84
C LYS A 95 -7.64 -2.58 12.00
N LYS A 96 -7.66 -1.43 11.35
CA LYS A 96 -8.82 -0.53 11.32
C LYS A 96 -9.97 -1.09 10.49
N ILE A 97 -9.67 -1.82 9.41
CA ILE A 97 -10.67 -2.53 8.59
C ILE A 97 -11.26 -3.70 9.37
N HIS A 98 -10.41 -4.56 9.95
CA HIS A 98 -10.85 -5.69 10.76
C HIS A 98 -9.74 -6.11 11.74
N PRO A 99 -10.06 -6.38 13.03
CA PRO A 99 -9.05 -6.75 14.03
C PRO A 99 -8.30 -8.05 13.70
N ASP A 100 -8.94 -8.98 12.99
CA ASP A 100 -8.31 -10.25 12.58
C ASP A 100 -7.50 -10.15 11.29
N SER A 101 -7.45 -8.98 10.64
CA SER A 101 -6.58 -8.75 9.50
C SER A 101 -5.11 -8.96 9.88
N ARG A 102 -4.32 -9.50 8.95
CA ARG A 102 -2.90 -9.82 9.18
C ARG A 102 -2.02 -9.12 8.15
N LEU A 103 -0.83 -8.75 8.59
CA LEU A 103 0.23 -8.23 7.73
C LEU A 103 1.44 -9.15 7.86
N TYR A 104 1.89 -9.71 6.74
CA TYR A 104 3.07 -10.57 6.65
C TYR A 104 4.23 -9.77 6.09
N GLY A 105 5.35 -9.72 6.80
CA GLY A 105 6.60 -9.13 6.34
C GLY A 105 7.52 -10.20 5.75
N PHE A 106 7.79 -10.15 4.44
CA PHE A 106 8.69 -11.09 3.78
C PHE A 106 10.15 -10.69 4.04
N LEU A 107 10.90 -11.61 4.64
CA LEU A 107 12.30 -11.40 5.00
C LEU A 107 13.19 -11.56 3.76
N MET A 108 14.25 -10.76 3.68
CA MET A 108 15.18 -10.77 2.53
C MET A 108 14.53 -10.39 1.18
N GLY A 109 13.51 -9.54 1.23
CA GLY A 109 12.85 -9.04 0.02
C GLY A 109 12.13 -10.14 -0.78
N PRO A 110 12.23 -10.14 -2.13
CA PRO A 110 11.56 -11.12 -2.97
C PRO A 110 11.94 -12.58 -2.68
N ASP A 111 13.15 -12.83 -2.18
CA ASP A 111 13.60 -14.17 -1.79
C ASP A 111 12.74 -14.77 -0.67
N GLY A 112 12.31 -13.93 0.26
CA GLY A 112 11.40 -14.34 1.33
C GLY A 112 10.04 -14.80 0.81
N LEU A 113 9.52 -14.17 -0.25
CA LEU A 113 8.28 -14.60 -0.88
C LEU A 113 8.44 -15.97 -1.53
N VAL A 114 9.53 -16.17 -2.30
CA VAL A 114 9.81 -17.43 -3.00
C VAL A 114 10.03 -18.58 -2.01
N LYS A 115 10.74 -18.31 -0.91
CA LYS A 115 11.07 -19.30 0.12
C LYS A 115 10.03 -19.43 1.24
N HIS A 116 8.93 -18.69 1.16
CA HIS A 116 7.91 -18.63 2.22
C HIS A 116 8.49 -18.24 3.60
N ASN A 117 9.48 -17.34 3.60
CA ASN A 117 10.15 -16.85 4.81
C ASN A 117 9.58 -15.49 5.20
N TYR A 118 8.68 -15.49 6.17
CA TYR A 118 7.96 -14.28 6.62
C TYR A 118 7.69 -14.31 8.12
N ILE A 119 7.42 -13.15 8.67
CA ILE A 119 6.96 -12.92 10.04
C ILE A 119 5.58 -12.27 10.04
#